data_396bcbb1bd414f63c6814d1c2b1cfa7e
#
_entry.id   396bcbb1bd414f63c6814d1c2b1cfa7e
#
_cell.length_a   1.000
_cell.length_b   1.000
_cell.length_c   1.000
_cell.angle_alpha   90.00
_cell.angle_beta   90.00
_cell.angle_gamma   90.00
#
_symmetry.space_group_name_H-M   'P 1'
#
loop_
_entity.id
_entity.type
_entity.pdbx_description
1 polymer ?
#
loop_
_entity_poly.entity_id
_entity_poly.type
_entity_poly.pdbx_seq_one_letter_code
_entity_poly.pdbx_strand_id
1 'polypeptide(L)'
;MASVRLNPAPAEPNELPTLKRSFLISVALLSLASALLYWTVPGKRTDIPVIYWVTQDDENKRATVAAFHQWLADEHLPAVKLRIDNTNQEPTKKLVQGLSGVGSDIMDLYGYEADLFPATGMIQDVTEDAKRLGFSPAATYPALAPDFIINGRQFGFPRNAGVSLNWINRETFAKYHVPEPPMRWTMDEFEALGKKFVAAANPPGTRERIYFTNLVPREQLRRGLGLANYNETCTRCTLDDPRNVQILERVRRWTVEDHLIPSREEGEAMAADISGDGSMFSHFTSGRFAMIYVGQWALIILRPRGTFQLRAVEPAMDGFVNTDMGGGAVSVYAHSKHLEASIRFLQFLTSPHFNNLIARIADGLPPVPKYAETEEFLRPAAHPNEWGTAAVFAEEARTTGITMSKSPFVLQSILYRVEKELTETMVSGRMTAAEAAKAMGDRLNAEIQLRIDHDPALRKLYDQRVAIQRQIDARRAAGKPVPAAWINDPFHLAYYRAHGWLEKEAKP
;
A
#
# COMPACT_ATOMS: atom_id res chain seq x y z
N MET A 1 37.51 -22.76 -74.97
CA MET A 1 36.95 -22.52 -73.65
C MET A 1 35.45 -22.52 -73.77
N ALA A 2 34.78 -23.58 -73.36
CA ALA A 2 33.36 -23.80 -73.58
C ALA A 2 32.55 -23.21 -72.42
N SER A 3 31.60 -22.37 -72.74
CA SER A 3 30.61 -21.81 -71.86
C SER A 3 29.45 -22.77 -71.68
N VAL A 4 29.33 -23.30 -70.46
CA VAL A 4 28.19 -24.14 -70.04
C VAL A 4 27.01 -23.25 -69.75
N ARG A 5 25.94 -23.34 -70.53
CA ARG A 5 24.64 -22.73 -70.19
C ARG A 5 23.88 -23.65 -69.25
N LEU A 6 23.58 -23.17 -68.05
CA LEU A 6 22.66 -23.81 -67.12
C LEU A 6 21.22 -23.47 -67.52
N ASN A 7 20.41 -24.46 -67.78
CA ASN A 7 18.98 -24.34 -67.95
C ASN A 7 18.28 -24.05 -66.60
N PRO A 8 17.32 -23.18 -66.53
CA PRO A 8 16.53 -23.00 -65.27
C PRO A 8 15.57 -24.21 -65.11
N ALA A 9 15.45 -24.65 -63.88
CA ALA A 9 14.52 -25.69 -63.45
C ALA A 9 13.05 -25.23 -63.62
N PRO A 10 12.11 -26.15 -63.89
CA PRO A 10 10.70 -25.78 -64.00
C PRO A 10 10.13 -25.34 -62.69
N ALA A 11 9.36 -24.25 -62.70
CA ALA A 11 8.65 -23.70 -61.56
C ALA A 11 7.54 -24.66 -61.09
N GLU A 12 7.56 -25.02 -59.79
CA GLU A 12 6.48 -25.80 -59.19
C GLU A 12 5.14 -25.02 -59.19
N PRO A 13 4.01 -25.70 -59.37
CA PRO A 13 2.72 -25.03 -59.46
C PRO A 13 2.32 -24.48 -58.08
N ASN A 14 1.91 -23.22 -58.10
CA ASN A 14 1.45 -22.41 -56.98
C ASN A 14 0.19 -23.02 -56.31
N GLU A 15 0.33 -23.80 -55.21
CA GLU A 15 -0.81 -24.34 -54.43
C GLU A 15 -1.42 -23.33 -53.42
N LEU A 16 -1.01 -22.06 -53.49
CA LEU A 16 -1.43 -21.00 -52.57
C LEU A 16 -2.90 -20.47 -52.69
N PRO A 17 -3.63 -20.63 -53.79
CA PRO A 17 -5.00 -20.13 -53.87
C PRO A 17 -6.07 -20.98 -53.19
N THR A 18 -5.85 -22.30 -53.04
CA THR A 18 -6.85 -23.20 -52.44
C THR A 18 -6.83 -23.15 -50.91
N LEU A 19 -5.66 -23.00 -50.30
CA LEU A 19 -5.51 -22.85 -48.85
C LEU A 19 -6.13 -21.54 -48.33
N LYS A 20 -5.98 -20.45 -49.09
CA LYS A 20 -6.61 -19.15 -48.72
C LYS A 20 -8.13 -19.19 -48.83
N ARG A 21 -8.70 -19.88 -49.84
CA ARG A 21 -10.14 -20.05 -49.99
C ARG A 21 -10.75 -20.90 -48.87
N SER A 22 -10.16 -22.04 -48.55
CA SER A 22 -10.65 -22.90 -47.45
C SER A 22 -10.54 -22.21 -46.12
N PHE A 23 -9.47 -21.46 -45.85
CA PHE A 23 -9.33 -20.66 -44.64
C PHE A 23 -10.43 -19.58 -44.53
N LEU A 24 -10.67 -18.81 -45.58
CA LEU A 24 -11.72 -17.78 -45.60
C LEU A 24 -13.13 -18.39 -45.45
N ILE A 25 -13.39 -19.54 -46.03
CA ILE A 25 -14.66 -20.26 -45.88
C ILE A 25 -14.80 -20.74 -44.43
N SER A 26 -13.74 -21.27 -43.79
CA SER A 26 -13.78 -21.70 -42.42
C SER A 26 -14.00 -20.53 -41.43
N VAL A 27 -13.36 -19.40 -41.67
CA VAL A 27 -13.59 -18.18 -40.87
C VAL A 27 -15.03 -17.67 -41.07
N ALA A 28 -15.55 -17.65 -42.29
CA ALA A 28 -16.91 -17.24 -42.54
C ALA A 28 -17.94 -18.18 -41.86
N LEU A 29 -17.73 -19.50 -41.94
CA LEU A 29 -18.59 -20.49 -41.30
C LEU A 29 -18.53 -20.37 -39.74
N LEU A 30 -17.35 -20.17 -39.16
CA LEU A 30 -17.21 -19.95 -37.71
C LEU A 30 -17.87 -18.65 -37.27
N SER A 31 -17.74 -17.58 -38.06
CA SER A 31 -18.40 -16.30 -37.79
C SER A 31 -19.92 -16.44 -37.90
N LEU A 32 -20.42 -17.15 -38.92
CA LEU A 32 -21.84 -17.41 -39.08
C LEU A 32 -22.40 -18.29 -37.95
N ALA A 33 -21.68 -19.35 -37.54
CA ALA A 33 -22.04 -20.20 -36.44
C ALA A 33 -22.02 -19.44 -35.11
N SER A 34 -21.03 -18.57 -34.89
CA SER A 34 -20.96 -17.70 -33.72
C SER A 34 -22.12 -16.69 -33.70
N ALA A 35 -22.47 -16.10 -34.84
CA ALA A 35 -23.62 -15.21 -34.96
C ALA A 35 -24.93 -15.96 -34.70
N LEU A 36 -25.09 -17.17 -35.27
CA LEU A 36 -26.26 -18.01 -35.05
C LEU A 36 -26.41 -18.42 -33.56
N LEU A 37 -25.32 -18.85 -32.92
CA LEU A 37 -25.27 -19.13 -31.49
C LEU A 37 -25.62 -17.90 -30.66
N TYR A 38 -25.11 -16.73 -31.01
CA TYR A 38 -25.44 -15.47 -30.35
C TYR A 38 -26.94 -15.13 -30.42
N TRP A 39 -27.60 -15.46 -31.55
CA TRP A 39 -29.02 -15.19 -31.76
C TRP A 39 -29.95 -16.31 -31.22
N THR A 40 -29.50 -17.55 -31.20
CA THR A 40 -30.32 -18.72 -30.84
C THR A 40 -30.14 -19.15 -29.39
N VAL A 41 -28.99 -18.88 -28.75
CA VAL A 41 -28.86 -19.11 -27.31
C VAL A 41 -29.57 -17.95 -26.61
N PRO A 42 -30.72 -18.20 -25.95
CA PRO A 42 -31.38 -17.20 -25.15
C PRO A 42 -30.40 -16.85 -24.01
N GLY A 43 -29.62 -15.84 -24.20
CA GLY A 43 -28.96 -15.20 -23.08
C GLY A 43 -30.09 -14.84 -22.13
N LYS A 44 -30.16 -15.47 -20.95
CA LYS A 44 -30.98 -14.93 -19.87
C LYS A 44 -30.46 -13.51 -19.62
N ARG A 45 -31.00 -12.53 -20.33
CA ARG A 45 -30.86 -11.11 -19.99
C ARG A 45 -31.57 -10.97 -18.66
N THR A 46 -30.86 -11.26 -17.60
CA THR A 46 -31.27 -10.78 -16.30
C THR A 46 -31.07 -9.28 -16.36
N ASP A 47 -32.11 -8.49 -16.13
CA ASP A 47 -32.04 -7.03 -16.02
C ASP A 47 -31.15 -6.59 -14.84
N ILE A 48 -30.53 -7.54 -14.15
CA ILE A 48 -29.63 -7.34 -13.01
C ILE A 48 -28.25 -6.96 -13.58
N PRO A 49 -27.75 -5.75 -13.28
CA PRO A 49 -26.43 -5.33 -13.71
C PRO A 49 -25.33 -6.22 -13.13
N VAL A 50 -24.35 -6.55 -13.95
CA VAL A 50 -23.16 -7.31 -13.55
C VAL A 50 -21.99 -6.32 -13.52
N ILE A 51 -21.40 -6.16 -12.34
CA ILE A 51 -20.21 -5.32 -12.12
C ILE A 51 -19.01 -6.21 -11.79
N TYR A 52 -17.81 -5.78 -12.21
CA TYR A 52 -16.56 -6.49 -12.00
C TYR A 52 -15.68 -5.72 -11.02
N TRP A 53 -15.15 -6.43 -10.04
CA TRP A 53 -14.25 -5.91 -9.03
C TRP A 53 -12.84 -6.49 -9.22
N VAL A 54 -11.87 -5.65 -9.60
CA VAL A 54 -10.46 -6.05 -9.70
C VAL A 54 -9.88 -6.16 -8.30
N THR A 55 -9.72 -7.39 -7.85
CA THR A 55 -9.14 -7.75 -6.54
C THR A 55 -8.66 -9.20 -6.56
N GLN A 56 -8.01 -9.66 -5.50
CA GLN A 56 -7.61 -11.05 -5.33
C GLN A 56 -8.86 -11.94 -5.21
N ASP A 57 -8.82 -13.15 -5.77
CA ASP A 57 -9.88 -14.15 -5.58
C ASP A 57 -9.49 -15.09 -4.44
N ASP A 58 -9.83 -14.70 -3.24
CA ASP A 58 -9.66 -15.45 -2.01
C ASP A 58 -10.98 -15.61 -1.25
N GLU A 59 -10.98 -16.41 -0.18
CA GLU A 59 -12.17 -16.66 0.61
C GLU A 59 -12.75 -15.38 1.23
N ASN A 60 -11.92 -14.45 1.68
CA ASN A 60 -12.33 -13.19 2.29
C ASN A 60 -13.03 -12.27 1.28
N LYS A 61 -12.53 -12.23 0.03
CA LYS A 61 -13.16 -11.45 -1.03
C LYS A 61 -14.49 -12.07 -1.48
N ARG A 62 -14.55 -13.39 -1.53
CA ARG A 62 -15.83 -14.11 -1.80
C ARG A 62 -16.85 -13.85 -0.68
N ALA A 63 -16.42 -13.83 0.59
CA ALA A 63 -17.26 -13.44 1.72
C ALA A 63 -17.73 -11.99 1.61
N THR A 64 -16.89 -11.07 1.13
CA THR A 64 -17.26 -9.68 0.85
C THR A 64 -18.33 -9.58 -0.23
N VAL A 65 -18.21 -10.35 -1.32
CA VAL A 65 -19.24 -10.43 -2.37
C VAL A 65 -20.56 -10.93 -1.81
N ALA A 66 -20.54 -11.97 -0.97
CA ALA A 66 -21.74 -12.51 -0.34
C ALA A 66 -22.39 -11.47 0.61
N ALA A 67 -21.60 -10.79 1.42
CA ALA A 67 -22.07 -9.75 2.32
C ALA A 67 -22.67 -8.55 1.56
N PHE A 68 -22.11 -8.18 0.40
CA PHE A 68 -22.67 -7.14 -0.46
C PHE A 68 -24.07 -7.53 -0.99
N HIS A 69 -24.23 -8.75 -1.48
CA HIS A 69 -25.51 -9.23 -1.95
C HIS A 69 -26.55 -9.28 -0.81
N GLN A 70 -26.16 -9.73 0.38
CA GLN A 70 -27.03 -9.74 1.55
C GLN A 70 -27.43 -8.33 1.96
N TRP A 71 -26.49 -7.40 2.02
CA TRP A 71 -26.77 -6.00 2.33
C TRP A 71 -27.75 -5.37 1.33
N LEU A 72 -27.60 -5.61 0.01
CA LEU A 72 -28.57 -5.14 -0.98
C LEU A 72 -29.98 -5.66 -0.72
N ALA A 73 -30.10 -6.92 -0.33
CA ALA A 73 -31.40 -7.55 -0.04
C ALA A 73 -32.03 -6.97 1.24
N ASP A 74 -31.25 -6.84 2.31
CA ASP A 74 -31.72 -6.35 3.61
C ASP A 74 -32.13 -4.85 3.56
N GLU A 75 -31.43 -4.06 2.77
CA GLU A 75 -31.74 -2.64 2.54
C GLU A 75 -32.78 -2.41 1.42
N HIS A 76 -33.35 -3.49 0.85
CA HIS A 76 -34.30 -3.44 -0.27
C HIS A 76 -33.80 -2.63 -1.48
N LEU A 77 -32.49 -2.70 -1.75
CA LEU A 77 -31.84 -2.00 -2.85
C LEU A 77 -31.89 -2.83 -4.14
N PRO A 78 -31.79 -2.19 -5.32
CA PRO A 78 -31.75 -2.93 -6.59
C PRO A 78 -30.65 -3.98 -6.60
N ALA A 79 -30.98 -5.19 -7.04
CA ALA A 79 -30.04 -6.29 -7.12
C ALA A 79 -28.90 -5.98 -8.08
N VAL A 80 -27.69 -6.32 -7.68
CA VAL A 80 -26.45 -6.19 -8.47
C VAL A 80 -25.69 -7.51 -8.38
N LYS A 81 -25.16 -8.00 -9.46
CA LYS A 81 -24.27 -9.17 -9.47
C LYS A 81 -22.82 -8.71 -9.49
N LEU A 82 -22.14 -8.87 -8.36
CA LEU A 82 -20.71 -8.55 -8.24
C LEU A 82 -19.86 -9.78 -8.58
N ARG A 83 -18.87 -9.62 -9.46
CA ARG A 83 -17.91 -10.65 -9.84
C ARG A 83 -16.48 -10.17 -9.59
N ILE A 84 -15.64 -11.08 -9.10
CA ILE A 84 -14.21 -10.84 -8.91
C ILE A 84 -13.50 -10.99 -10.25
N ASP A 85 -12.65 -10.01 -10.58
CA ASP A 85 -11.69 -10.06 -11.68
C ASP A 85 -10.27 -10.14 -11.07
N ASN A 86 -9.75 -11.34 -10.96
CA ASN A 86 -8.42 -11.59 -10.41
C ASN A 86 -7.30 -11.58 -11.46
N THR A 87 -7.63 -11.41 -12.74
CA THR A 87 -6.66 -11.47 -13.84
C THR A 87 -6.03 -10.13 -14.15
N ASN A 88 -6.64 -9.04 -13.69
CA ASN A 88 -6.30 -7.66 -14.04
C ASN A 88 -5.71 -6.85 -12.86
N GLN A 89 -5.11 -7.50 -11.86
CA GLN A 89 -4.62 -6.85 -10.65
C GLN A 89 -3.33 -6.05 -10.83
N GLU A 90 -2.50 -6.41 -11.83
CA GLU A 90 -1.24 -5.71 -12.09
C GLU A 90 -1.46 -4.22 -12.40
N PRO A 91 -0.75 -3.28 -11.73
CA PRO A 91 -0.97 -1.85 -11.86
C PRO A 91 -0.92 -1.35 -13.32
N THR A 92 0.07 -1.81 -14.08
CA THR A 92 0.21 -1.44 -15.50
C THR A 92 -0.97 -1.94 -16.32
N LYS A 93 -1.47 -3.13 -16.02
CA LYS A 93 -2.62 -3.74 -16.71
C LYS A 93 -3.91 -2.97 -16.41
N LYS A 94 -4.17 -2.64 -15.13
CA LYS A 94 -5.29 -1.77 -14.72
C LYS A 94 -5.24 -0.43 -15.46
N LEU A 95 -4.06 0.19 -15.51
CA LEU A 95 -3.87 1.48 -16.16
C LEU A 95 -4.14 1.40 -17.67
N VAL A 96 -3.56 0.43 -18.37
CA VAL A 96 -3.74 0.25 -19.83
C VAL A 96 -5.21 -0.01 -20.16
N GLN A 97 -5.86 -0.90 -19.43
CA GLN A 97 -7.29 -1.21 -19.65
C GLN A 97 -8.18 0.01 -19.37
N GLY A 98 -7.91 0.72 -18.27
CA GLY A 98 -8.66 1.92 -17.92
C GLY A 98 -8.55 3.01 -18.98
N LEU A 99 -7.34 3.30 -19.46
CA LEU A 99 -7.11 4.29 -20.52
C LEU A 99 -7.67 3.84 -21.88
N SER A 100 -7.76 2.54 -22.14
CA SER A 100 -8.33 1.99 -23.37
C SER A 100 -9.87 1.89 -23.36
N GLY A 101 -10.53 2.31 -22.29
CA GLY A 101 -11.99 2.29 -22.21
C GLY A 101 -12.62 0.93 -21.85
N VAL A 102 -11.80 -0.05 -21.41
CA VAL A 102 -12.23 -1.42 -21.06
C VAL A 102 -11.89 -1.80 -19.62
N GLY A 103 -11.78 -0.81 -18.74
CA GLY A 103 -11.52 -1.03 -17.30
C GLY A 103 -12.70 -1.74 -16.62
N SER A 104 -12.41 -2.51 -15.59
CA SER A 104 -13.43 -3.11 -14.71
C SER A 104 -14.12 -2.04 -13.87
N ASP A 105 -15.36 -2.29 -13.47
CA ASP A 105 -16.24 -1.28 -12.83
C ASP A 105 -15.70 -0.76 -11.50
N ILE A 106 -15.10 -1.64 -10.70
CA ILE A 106 -14.54 -1.35 -9.38
C ILE A 106 -13.13 -1.91 -9.30
N MET A 107 -12.22 -1.22 -8.62
CA MET A 107 -10.86 -1.68 -8.44
C MET A 107 -10.29 -1.36 -7.07
N ASP A 108 -9.55 -2.30 -6.52
CA ASP A 108 -8.67 -2.04 -5.38
C ASP A 108 -7.42 -1.28 -5.87
N LEU A 109 -7.09 -0.21 -5.17
CA LEU A 109 -5.90 0.61 -5.43
C LEU A 109 -4.99 0.60 -4.20
N TYR A 110 -3.69 0.52 -4.44
CA TYR A 110 -2.67 0.50 -3.39
C TYR A 110 -1.53 1.46 -3.70
N GLY A 111 -0.97 2.06 -2.65
CA GLY A 111 0.21 2.89 -2.77
C GLY A 111 0.07 3.99 -3.83
N TYR A 112 0.96 4.01 -4.82
CA TYR A 112 1.01 5.03 -5.87
C TYR A 112 -0.19 5.02 -6.84
N GLU A 113 -0.93 3.92 -6.96
CA GLU A 113 -2.10 3.84 -7.83
C GLU A 113 -3.19 4.81 -7.39
N ALA A 114 -3.35 4.98 -6.07
CA ALA A 114 -4.35 5.88 -5.49
C ALA A 114 -4.12 7.35 -5.89
N ASP A 115 -2.90 7.74 -6.21
CA ASP A 115 -2.56 9.08 -6.67
C ASP A 115 -2.54 9.20 -8.20
N LEU A 116 -1.96 8.18 -8.85
CA LEU A 116 -1.78 8.19 -10.29
C LEU A 116 -3.10 8.06 -11.06
N PHE A 117 -3.96 7.11 -10.66
CA PHE A 117 -5.16 6.79 -11.43
C PHE A 117 -6.20 7.91 -11.46
N PRO A 118 -6.49 8.62 -10.36
CA PRO A 118 -7.31 9.83 -10.42
C PRO A 118 -6.75 10.90 -11.35
N ALA A 119 -5.43 11.08 -11.38
CA ALA A 119 -4.78 12.07 -12.25
C ALA A 119 -4.92 11.74 -13.75
N THR A 120 -5.15 10.47 -14.12
CA THR A 120 -5.39 10.06 -15.51
C THR A 120 -6.83 10.24 -15.96
N GLY A 121 -7.75 10.58 -15.05
CA GLY A 121 -9.18 10.70 -15.34
C GLY A 121 -9.91 9.35 -15.43
N MET A 122 -9.25 8.23 -15.18
CA MET A 122 -9.87 6.91 -15.24
C MET A 122 -10.70 6.55 -14.00
N ILE A 123 -10.51 7.26 -12.91
CA ILE A 123 -11.25 7.08 -11.66
C ILE A 123 -12.32 8.13 -11.50
N GLN A 124 -13.52 7.69 -11.15
CA GLN A 124 -14.69 8.54 -10.93
C GLN A 124 -14.50 9.45 -9.72
N ASP A 125 -14.80 10.74 -9.91
CA ASP A 125 -15.03 11.65 -8.79
C ASP A 125 -16.36 11.32 -8.12
N VAL A 126 -16.30 10.88 -6.88
CA VAL A 126 -17.46 10.45 -6.10
C VAL A 126 -17.82 11.44 -4.98
N THR A 127 -17.32 12.67 -5.03
CA THR A 127 -17.47 13.67 -3.96
C THR A 127 -18.93 13.90 -3.58
N GLU A 128 -19.81 14.15 -4.55
CA GLU A 128 -21.22 14.42 -4.28
C GLU A 128 -21.98 13.15 -3.90
N ASP A 129 -21.63 12.01 -4.50
CA ASP A 129 -22.21 10.71 -4.12
C ASP A 129 -21.81 10.32 -2.69
N ALA A 130 -20.57 10.57 -2.30
CA ALA A 130 -20.08 10.31 -0.95
C ALA A 130 -20.85 11.11 0.10
N LYS A 131 -21.14 12.39 -0.17
CA LYS A 131 -21.98 13.22 0.70
C LYS A 131 -23.42 12.71 0.78
N ARG A 132 -24.02 12.42 -0.38
CA ARG A 132 -25.41 11.95 -0.50
C ARG A 132 -25.61 10.57 0.14
N LEU A 133 -24.67 9.65 -0.02
CA LEU A 133 -24.76 8.24 0.42
C LEU A 133 -24.05 7.97 1.75
N GLY A 134 -23.40 8.97 2.36
CA GLY A 134 -22.81 8.89 3.69
C GLY A 134 -21.47 8.14 3.75
N PHE A 135 -20.72 8.05 2.63
CA PHE A 135 -19.40 7.44 2.63
C PHE A 135 -18.26 8.47 2.44
N SER A 136 -18.42 9.66 2.98
CA SER A 136 -17.34 10.65 3.02
C SER A 136 -16.18 10.19 3.92
N PRO A 137 -14.96 10.74 3.76
CA PRO A 137 -13.83 10.43 4.64
C PRO A 137 -14.08 10.74 6.12
N ALA A 138 -15.06 11.57 6.45
CA ALA A 138 -15.49 11.79 7.83
C ALA A 138 -16.06 10.53 8.51
N ALA A 139 -16.47 9.53 7.74
CA ALA A 139 -16.92 8.24 8.25
C ALA A 139 -15.77 7.30 8.63
N THR A 140 -14.53 7.65 8.35
CA THR A 140 -13.32 6.85 8.59
C THR A 140 -12.32 7.58 9.49
N TYR A 141 -11.12 7.02 9.63
CA TYR A 141 -10.03 7.65 10.39
C TYR A 141 -9.57 8.95 9.71
N PRO A 142 -9.46 10.08 10.45
CA PRO A 142 -9.07 11.35 9.86
C PRO A 142 -7.72 11.31 9.13
N ALA A 143 -6.78 10.51 9.63
CA ALA A 143 -5.47 10.34 9.01
C ALA A 143 -5.53 9.72 7.60
N LEU A 144 -6.59 8.97 7.25
CA LEU A 144 -6.75 8.37 5.92
C LEU A 144 -7.34 9.34 4.88
N ALA A 145 -7.92 10.45 5.29
CA ALA A 145 -8.58 11.37 4.37
C ALA A 145 -7.68 11.82 3.20
N PRO A 146 -6.38 12.13 3.41
CA PRO A 146 -5.48 12.50 2.32
C PRO A 146 -5.28 11.43 1.24
N ASP A 147 -5.52 10.15 1.56
CA ASP A 147 -5.38 9.06 0.60
C ASP A 147 -6.56 8.97 -0.38
N PHE A 148 -7.70 9.57 -0.05
CA PHE A 148 -8.92 9.50 -0.85
C PHE A 148 -9.36 10.86 -1.41
N ILE A 149 -8.87 11.96 -0.83
CA ILE A 149 -9.19 13.32 -1.27
C ILE A 149 -7.97 13.96 -1.93
N ILE A 150 -8.09 14.18 -3.24
CA ILE A 150 -7.06 14.85 -4.04
C ILE A 150 -7.63 16.18 -4.53
N ASN A 151 -7.01 17.29 -4.17
CA ASN A 151 -7.46 18.64 -4.53
C ASN A 151 -8.95 18.90 -4.18
N GLY A 152 -9.39 18.43 -3.01
CA GLY A 152 -10.76 18.59 -2.52
C GLY A 152 -11.81 17.67 -3.14
N ARG A 153 -11.40 16.71 -3.99
CA ARG A 153 -12.28 15.75 -4.66
C ARG A 153 -12.02 14.35 -4.14
N GLN A 154 -13.08 13.60 -3.85
CA GLN A 154 -12.99 12.22 -3.37
C GLN A 154 -13.00 11.24 -4.55
N PHE A 155 -12.04 10.30 -4.57
CA PHE A 155 -11.85 9.32 -5.64
C PHE A 155 -12.01 7.86 -5.20
N GLY A 156 -12.39 7.61 -3.96
CA GLY A 156 -12.58 6.26 -3.45
C GLY A 156 -12.99 6.26 -1.99
N PHE A 157 -13.02 5.05 -1.39
CA PHE A 157 -13.27 4.84 0.03
C PHE A 157 -12.40 3.68 0.55
N PRO A 158 -11.97 3.70 1.82
CA PRO A 158 -11.15 2.62 2.35
C PRO A 158 -11.94 1.31 2.49
N ARG A 159 -11.34 0.21 2.06
CA ARG A 159 -11.82 -1.15 2.29
C ARG A 159 -11.45 -1.61 3.70
N ASN A 160 -10.30 -1.22 4.16
CA ASN A 160 -9.82 -1.40 5.53
C ASN A 160 -8.93 -0.22 5.91
N ALA A 161 -8.64 -0.12 7.19
CA ALA A 161 -7.65 0.79 7.72
C ALA A 161 -6.59 -0.03 8.45
N GLY A 162 -5.42 0.57 8.70
CA GLY A 162 -4.43 -0.08 9.52
C GLY A 162 -3.23 0.80 9.78
N VAL A 163 -2.57 0.52 10.89
CA VAL A 163 -1.22 0.95 11.18
C VAL A 163 -0.29 -0.24 11.11
N SER A 164 0.99 -0.01 10.87
CA SER A 164 2.00 -1.07 10.94
C SER A 164 2.72 -1.00 12.28
N LEU A 165 2.82 -2.14 12.94
CA LEU A 165 3.45 -2.31 14.25
C LEU A 165 4.40 -3.52 14.22
N ASN A 166 5.20 -3.68 15.25
CA ASN A 166 5.98 -4.89 15.43
C ASN A 166 5.10 -5.99 16.06
N TRP A 167 4.86 -7.05 15.30
CA TRP A 167 4.31 -8.28 15.84
C TRP A 167 5.41 -9.08 16.55
N ILE A 168 5.14 -9.48 17.76
CA ILE A 168 6.05 -10.24 18.64
C ILE A 168 5.60 -11.69 18.66
N ASN A 169 6.50 -12.61 18.32
CA ASN A 169 6.34 -14.03 18.61
C ASN A 169 6.86 -14.31 20.02
N ARG A 170 5.96 -14.34 20.99
CA ARG A 170 6.31 -14.50 22.42
C ARG A 170 7.05 -15.79 22.71
N GLU A 171 6.69 -16.87 22.00
CA GLU A 171 7.35 -18.18 22.13
C GLU A 171 8.81 -18.12 21.72
N THR A 172 9.14 -17.32 20.69
CA THR A 172 10.54 -17.13 20.25
C THR A 172 11.36 -16.39 21.31
N PHE A 173 10.81 -15.35 21.94
CA PHE A 173 11.49 -14.66 23.04
C PHE A 173 11.69 -15.58 24.25
N ALA A 174 10.66 -16.34 24.63
CA ALA A 174 10.73 -17.31 25.73
C ALA A 174 11.77 -18.41 25.46
N LYS A 175 11.84 -18.94 24.25
CA LYS A 175 12.80 -19.98 23.81
C LYS A 175 14.26 -19.56 24.06
N TYR A 176 14.58 -18.28 23.82
CA TYR A 176 15.94 -17.77 23.98
C TYR A 176 16.17 -17.05 25.32
N HIS A 177 15.20 -17.08 26.24
CA HIS A 177 15.26 -16.46 27.55
C HIS A 177 15.58 -14.94 27.49
N VAL A 178 15.06 -14.27 26.47
CA VAL A 178 15.19 -12.82 26.27
C VAL A 178 13.85 -12.15 26.60
N PRO A 179 13.82 -11.04 27.36
CA PRO A 179 12.57 -10.33 27.63
C PRO A 179 11.96 -9.77 26.36
N GLU A 180 10.63 -9.72 26.31
CA GLU A 180 9.91 -9.06 25.23
C GLU A 180 10.17 -7.53 25.28
N PRO A 181 10.15 -6.82 24.12
CA PRO A 181 10.26 -5.37 24.12
C PRO A 181 9.08 -4.72 24.84
N PRO A 182 9.25 -3.53 25.47
CA PRO A 182 8.14 -2.77 26.02
C PRO A 182 7.22 -2.25 24.89
N MET A 183 6.05 -1.68 25.24
CA MET A 183 5.13 -1.10 24.26
C MET A 183 5.78 0.06 23.50
N ARG A 184 6.48 0.94 24.23
CA ARG A 184 7.21 2.11 23.71
C ARG A 184 8.66 1.98 24.10
N TRP A 185 9.54 2.19 23.16
CA TRP A 185 10.98 2.04 23.32
C TRP A 185 11.76 2.90 22.32
N THR A 186 12.98 3.20 22.71
CA THR A 186 13.90 4.01 21.92
C THR A 186 14.70 3.16 20.92
N MET A 187 15.35 3.81 19.98
CA MET A 187 16.27 3.13 19.05
C MET A 187 17.47 2.51 19.78
N ASP A 188 17.93 3.10 20.89
CA ASP A 188 19.02 2.52 21.70
C ASP A 188 18.55 1.27 22.45
N GLU A 189 17.33 1.26 22.98
CA GLU A 189 16.73 0.07 23.61
C GLU A 189 16.49 -1.05 22.58
N PHE A 190 16.08 -0.71 21.35
CA PHE A 190 15.99 -1.67 20.24
C PHE A 190 17.35 -2.33 19.96
N GLU A 191 18.40 -1.52 19.85
CA GLU A 191 19.74 -2.01 19.60
C GLU A 191 20.24 -2.92 20.73
N ALA A 192 20.09 -2.47 21.98
CA ALA A 192 20.53 -3.24 23.15
C ALA A 192 19.79 -4.58 23.30
N LEU A 193 18.46 -4.56 23.14
CA LEU A 193 17.64 -5.77 23.21
C LEU A 193 17.92 -6.71 22.02
N GLY A 194 18.05 -6.14 20.82
CA GLY A 194 18.34 -6.88 19.59
C GLY A 194 19.68 -7.62 19.67
N LYS A 195 20.75 -6.94 20.13
CA LYS A 195 22.05 -7.54 20.33
C LYS A 195 22.00 -8.71 21.34
N LYS A 196 21.29 -8.52 22.46
CA LYS A 196 21.07 -9.57 23.44
C LYS A 196 20.34 -10.75 22.84
N PHE A 197 19.29 -10.50 22.05
CA PHE A 197 18.51 -11.55 21.39
C PHE A 197 19.36 -12.33 20.38
N VAL A 198 20.02 -11.64 19.45
CA VAL A 198 20.83 -12.27 18.40
C VAL A 198 21.96 -13.10 18.98
N ALA A 199 22.63 -12.61 20.06
CA ALA A 199 23.68 -13.37 20.74
C ALA A 199 23.13 -14.64 21.39
N ALA A 200 21.96 -14.61 22.02
CA ALA A 200 21.32 -15.76 22.63
C ALA A 200 20.79 -16.77 21.57
N ALA A 201 20.27 -16.27 20.46
CA ALA A 201 19.66 -17.10 19.42
C ALA A 201 20.68 -17.75 18.46
N ASN A 202 21.90 -17.20 18.36
CA ASN A 202 22.93 -17.66 17.41
C ASN A 202 24.25 -18.04 18.13
N PRO A 203 24.25 -19.07 18.99
CA PRO A 203 25.50 -19.58 19.57
C PRO A 203 26.45 -20.10 18.48
N PRO A 204 27.76 -20.22 18.78
CA PRO A 204 28.74 -20.77 17.83
C PRO A 204 28.27 -22.10 17.22
N GLY A 205 28.29 -22.21 15.90
CA GLY A 205 27.84 -23.40 15.16
C GLY A 205 26.38 -23.37 14.69
N THR A 206 25.64 -22.29 14.96
CA THR A 206 24.30 -22.09 14.38
C THR A 206 24.40 -22.08 12.84
N ARG A 207 23.69 -23.00 12.18
CA ARG A 207 23.69 -23.13 10.71
C ARG A 207 22.81 -22.09 10.03
N GLU A 208 21.65 -21.82 10.61
CA GLU A 208 20.68 -20.88 10.10
C GLU A 208 20.56 -19.69 11.06
N ARG A 209 20.94 -18.51 10.59
CA ARG A 209 20.89 -17.30 11.40
C ARG A 209 19.45 -16.92 11.73
N ILE A 210 19.25 -16.52 12.98
CA ILE A 210 18.01 -16.02 13.53
C ILE A 210 18.17 -14.53 13.74
N TYR A 211 17.18 -13.75 13.25
CA TYR A 211 17.20 -12.31 13.26
C TYR A 211 16.22 -11.77 14.30
N PHE A 212 16.49 -10.55 14.79
CA PHE A 212 15.63 -9.88 15.74
C PHE A 212 14.33 -9.42 15.05
N THR A 213 14.41 -8.85 13.82
CA THR A 213 13.24 -8.47 13.03
C THR A 213 13.50 -8.63 11.53
N ASN A 214 12.44 -8.60 10.74
CA ASN A 214 12.54 -8.68 9.28
C ASN A 214 13.02 -7.37 8.64
N LEU A 215 12.65 -6.23 9.20
CA LEU A 215 13.02 -4.89 8.73
C LEU A 215 12.79 -3.85 9.83
N VAL A 216 13.25 -2.62 9.59
CA VAL A 216 12.94 -1.43 10.40
C VAL A 216 12.29 -0.35 9.53
N PRO A 217 11.27 0.35 10.05
CA PRO A 217 10.50 1.34 9.32
C PRO A 217 11.26 2.69 9.26
N ARG A 218 12.15 2.87 8.28
CA ARG A 218 13.03 4.05 8.19
C ARG A 218 12.28 5.38 8.17
N GLU A 219 11.12 5.46 7.51
CA GLU A 219 10.31 6.68 7.47
C GLU A 219 9.81 7.05 8.88
N GLN A 220 9.31 6.08 9.66
CA GLN A 220 8.85 6.32 11.03
C GLN A 220 10.01 6.74 11.94
N LEU A 221 11.19 6.11 11.78
CA LEU A 221 12.38 6.51 12.53
C LEU A 221 12.78 7.96 12.23
N ARG A 222 12.75 8.37 10.95
CA ARG A 222 12.98 9.77 10.55
C ARG A 222 11.95 10.72 11.15
N ARG A 223 10.67 10.36 11.08
CA ARG A 223 9.56 11.14 11.66
C ARG A 223 9.74 11.31 13.16
N GLY A 224 10.21 10.28 13.86
CA GLY A 224 10.61 10.37 15.27
C GLY A 224 11.58 11.51 15.52
N LEU A 225 12.57 11.69 14.65
CA LEU A 225 13.54 12.78 14.70
C LEU A 225 13.04 14.12 14.12
N GLY A 226 11.76 14.24 13.77
CA GLY A 226 11.15 15.43 13.19
C GLY A 226 11.48 15.66 11.71
N LEU A 227 11.78 14.60 10.95
CA LEU A 227 12.10 14.66 9.53
C LEU A 227 11.09 13.84 8.71
N ALA A 228 10.50 14.45 7.67
CA ALA A 228 9.72 13.76 6.65
C ALA A 228 10.56 13.45 5.40
N ASN A 229 9.96 12.80 4.40
CA ASN A 229 10.58 12.59 3.09
C ASN A 229 10.64 13.88 2.27
N TYR A 230 9.71 14.80 2.52
CA TYR A 230 9.57 16.08 1.83
C TYR A 230 9.40 17.22 2.85
N ASN A 231 9.57 18.46 2.38
CA ASN A 231 9.24 19.67 3.14
C ASN A 231 7.69 19.83 3.28
N GLU A 232 7.25 20.82 4.03
CA GLU A 232 5.84 21.06 4.39
C GLU A 232 4.91 21.15 3.19
N THR A 233 5.38 21.67 2.06
CA THR A 233 4.59 21.83 0.83
C THR A 233 4.81 20.72 -0.19
N CYS A 234 5.59 19.69 0.16
CA CYS A 234 5.98 18.57 -0.70
C CYS A 234 6.68 19.00 -2.01
N THR A 235 7.37 20.13 -2.02
CA THR A 235 8.09 20.68 -3.19
C THR A 235 9.55 20.27 -3.25
N ARG A 236 10.13 19.80 -2.14
CA ARG A 236 11.53 19.39 -2.05
C ARG A 236 11.66 18.11 -1.24
N CYS A 237 12.44 17.16 -1.72
CA CYS A 237 12.88 16.01 -0.94
C CYS A 237 13.91 16.45 0.11
N THR A 238 13.78 15.94 1.33
CA THR A 238 14.61 16.30 2.49
C THR A 238 15.47 15.13 2.99
N LEU A 239 15.63 14.08 2.20
CA LEU A 239 16.41 12.89 2.58
C LEU A 239 17.93 13.15 2.62
N ASP A 240 18.40 14.33 2.18
CA ASP A 240 19.76 14.84 2.35
C ASP A 240 20.05 15.43 3.74
N ASP A 241 19.06 15.47 4.64
CA ASP A 241 19.19 16.00 6.00
C ASP A 241 20.12 15.12 6.87
N PRO A 242 20.96 15.70 7.75
CA PRO A 242 21.82 14.95 8.66
C PRO A 242 21.08 13.94 9.57
N ARG A 243 19.82 14.18 9.91
CA ARG A 243 18.98 13.22 10.67
C ARG A 243 18.77 11.93 9.90
N ASN A 244 18.61 12.00 8.56
CA ASN A 244 18.53 10.79 7.75
C ASN A 244 19.86 10.04 7.71
N VAL A 245 20.99 10.74 7.71
CA VAL A 245 22.33 10.10 7.81
C VAL A 245 22.41 9.27 9.10
N GLN A 246 21.97 9.80 10.24
CA GLN A 246 21.94 9.05 11.52
C GLN A 246 21.11 7.76 11.42
N ILE A 247 19.94 7.82 10.78
CA ILE A 247 19.11 6.63 10.59
C ILE A 247 19.78 5.61 9.68
N LEU A 248 20.37 6.07 8.57
CA LEU A 248 21.07 5.19 7.62
C LEU A 248 22.27 4.50 8.25
N GLU A 249 23.06 5.21 9.08
CA GLU A 249 24.19 4.63 9.82
C GLU A 249 23.73 3.56 10.83
N ARG A 250 22.62 3.80 11.55
CA ARG A 250 22.04 2.78 12.44
C ARG A 250 21.57 1.55 11.64
N VAL A 251 20.86 1.77 10.52
CA VAL A 251 20.38 0.67 9.66
C VAL A 251 21.56 -0.15 9.14
N ARG A 252 22.64 0.50 8.67
CA ARG A 252 23.84 -0.19 8.22
C ARG A 252 24.44 -1.05 9.35
N ARG A 253 24.63 -0.45 10.53
CA ARG A 253 25.19 -1.17 11.68
C ARG A 253 24.29 -2.34 12.09
N TRP A 254 23.00 -2.16 12.23
CA TRP A 254 22.04 -3.21 12.58
C TRP A 254 21.99 -4.34 11.56
N THR A 255 22.28 -4.06 10.30
CA THR A 255 22.32 -5.08 9.23
C THR A 255 23.66 -5.80 9.20
N VAL A 256 24.77 -5.06 9.12
CA VAL A 256 26.08 -5.60 8.78
C VAL A 256 26.91 -6.01 10.00
N GLU A 257 26.82 -5.25 11.09
CA GLU A 257 27.64 -5.46 12.29
C GLU A 257 26.89 -6.25 13.35
N ASP A 258 25.68 -5.84 13.65
CA ASP A 258 24.87 -6.40 14.74
C ASP A 258 23.96 -7.55 14.28
N HIS A 259 23.72 -7.67 12.97
CA HIS A 259 22.85 -8.68 12.36
C HIS A 259 21.44 -8.76 12.99
N LEU A 260 20.88 -7.61 13.38
CA LEU A 260 19.52 -7.55 13.93
C LEU A 260 18.47 -7.75 12.85
N ILE A 261 18.76 -7.30 11.63
CA ILE A 261 17.94 -7.44 10.43
C ILE A 261 18.77 -8.11 9.33
N PRO A 262 18.15 -8.90 8.43
CA PRO A 262 18.89 -9.51 7.34
C PRO A 262 19.37 -8.47 6.33
N SER A 263 20.52 -8.70 5.71
CA SER A 263 20.90 -8.02 4.48
C SER A 263 19.98 -8.46 3.33
N ARG A 264 20.08 -7.79 2.18
CA ARG A 264 19.34 -8.18 1.00
C ARG A 264 19.64 -9.63 0.57
N GLU A 265 20.92 -9.96 0.50
CA GLU A 265 21.40 -11.29 0.08
C GLU A 265 20.92 -12.38 1.04
N GLU A 266 20.96 -12.11 2.34
CA GLU A 266 20.44 -13.02 3.38
C GLU A 266 18.91 -13.17 3.25
N GLY A 267 18.19 -12.05 3.04
CA GLY A 267 16.74 -12.06 2.82
C GLY A 267 16.31 -12.81 1.55
N GLU A 268 17.05 -12.64 0.46
CA GLU A 268 16.83 -13.38 -0.79
C GLU A 268 17.12 -14.88 -0.63
N ALA A 269 18.20 -15.23 0.07
CA ALA A 269 18.51 -16.63 0.40
C ALA A 269 17.40 -17.26 1.26
N MET A 270 16.90 -16.56 2.27
CA MET A 270 15.77 -17.02 3.07
C MET A 270 14.47 -17.17 2.24
N ALA A 271 14.23 -16.27 1.30
CA ALA A 271 13.04 -16.32 0.43
C ALA A 271 13.13 -17.47 -0.59
N ALA A 272 14.33 -17.89 -0.99
CA ALA A 272 14.53 -19.03 -1.91
C ALA A 272 14.09 -20.37 -1.30
N ASP A 273 14.15 -20.50 0.03
CA ASP A 273 13.73 -21.71 0.74
C ASP A 273 12.21 -21.87 0.78
N ILE A 274 11.46 -20.77 0.62
CA ILE A 274 9.99 -20.74 0.73
C ILE A 274 9.46 -19.79 -0.34
N SER A 275 8.84 -20.32 -1.40
CA SER A 275 8.34 -19.51 -2.50
C SER A 275 7.12 -18.66 -2.12
N GLY A 276 7.07 -17.40 -2.59
CA GLY A 276 5.94 -16.48 -2.55
C GLY A 276 5.95 -15.48 -1.39
N ASP A 277 4.94 -14.60 -1.37
CA ASP A 277 4.76 -13.53 -0.37
C ASP A 277 4.63 -14.02 1.08
N GLY A 278 4.49 -15.34 1.25
CA GLY A 278 4.38 -15.99 2.55
C GLY A 278 5.70 -16.25 3.30
N SER A 279 6.86 -16.01 2.67
CA SER A 279 8.16 -16.38 3.27
C SER A 279 8.42 -15.67 4.60
N MET A 280 8.16 -14.37 4.70
CA MET A 280 8.30 -13.60 5.94
C MET A 280 7.48 -14.19 7.08
N PHE A 281 6.21 -14.54 6.82
CA PHE A 281 5.32 -15.12 7.83
C PHE A 281 5.76 -16.52 8.24
N SER A 282 6.25 -17.33 7.31
CA SER A 282 6.79 -18.65 7.62
C SER A 282 8.05 -18.58 8.49
N HIS A 283 8.94 -17.63 8.21
CA HIS A 283 10.11 -17.36 9.05
C HIS A 283 9.73 -16.81 10.43
N PHE A 284 8.70 -15.99 10.51
CA PHE A 284 8.19 -15.52 11.79
C PHE A 284 7.58 -16.65 12.63
N THR A 285 6.75 -17.49 12.03
CA THR A 285 6.10 -18.60 12.74
C THR A 285 7.08 -19.71 13.12
N SER A 286 8.17 -19.92 12.37
CA SER A 286 9.26 -20.85 12.73
C SER A 286 10.25 -20.28 13.76
N GLY A 287 10.16 -18.99 14.08
CA GLY A 287 11.05 -18.31 15.02
C GLY A 287 12.39 -17.87 14.44
N ARG A 288 12.54 -17.82 13.10
CA ARG A 288 13.72 -17.19 12.45
C ARG A 288 13.69 -15.67 12.53
N PHE A 289 12.49 -15.07 12.67
CA PHE A 289 12.30 -13.70 13.11
C PHE A 289 11.62 -13.68 14.47
N ALA A 290 12.18 -12.95 15.45
CA ALA A 290 11.51 -12.74 16.72
C ALA A 290 10.32 -11.78 16.60
N MET A 291 10.44 -10.84 15.69
CA MET A 291 9.43 -9.84 15.36
C MET A 291 9.29 -9.68 13.85
N ILE A 292 8.13 -9.19 13.42
CA ILE A 292 7.93 -8.67 12.05
C ILE A 292 7.18 -7.34 12.11
N TYR A 293 7.59 -6.39 11.26
CA TYR A 293 6.91 -5.11 11.13
C TYR A 293 5.87 -5.19 10.02
N VAL A 294 4.59 -5.15 10.38
CA VAL A 294 3.47 -5.29 9.43
C VAL A 294 2.14 -4.87 10.06
N GLY A 295 1.13 -4.59 9.23
CA GLY A 295 -0.22 -4.26 9.68
C GLY A 295 -0.98 -5.43 10.30
N GLN A 296 -2.14 -5.13 10.93
CA GLN A 296 -3.01 -6.13 11.55
C GLN A 296 -3.52 -7.19 10.55
N TRP A 297 -3.65 -6.85 9.28
CA TRP A 297 -4.01 -7.78 8.20
C TRP A 297 -3.13 -9.03 8.13
N ALA A 298 -1.95 -9.02 8.77
CA ALA A 298 -1.10 -10.20 8.92
C ALA A 298 -1.86 -11.40 9.51
N LEU A 299 -2.90 -11.17 10.30
CA LEU A 299 -3.70 -12.24 10.92
C LEU A 299 -4.40 -13.13 9.91
N ILE A 300 -4.82 -12.62 8.74
CA ILE A 300 -5.37 -13.47 7.67
C ILE A 300 -4.37 -14.53 7.17
N ILE A 301 -3.08 -14.24 7.31
CA ILE A 301 -2.00 -15.13 6.89
C ILE A 301 -1.48 -15.97 8.06
N LEU A 302 -1.46 -15.42 9.28
CA LEU A 302 -0.95 -16.11 10.47
C LEU A 302 -1.93 -17.15 11.01
N ARG A 303 -3.23 -16.86 11.07
CA ARG A 303 -4.26 -17.76 11.61
C ARG A 303 -4.26 -19.15 10.97
N PRO A 304 -4.20 -19.31 9.63
CA PRO A 304 -4.13 -20.62 9.00
C PRO A 304 -2.84 -21.41 9.28
N ARG A 305 -1.77 -20.75 9.75
CA ARG A 305 -0.46 -21.37 10.01
C ARG A 305 -0.35 -21.98 11.41
N GLY A 306 -1.26 -21.68 12.31
CA GLY A 306 -1.26 -22.23 13.66
C GLY A 306 -1.67 -21.20 14.71
N THR A 307 -1.62 -21.66 15.98
CA THR A 307 -1.91 -20.81 17.14
C THR A 307 -0.60 -20.36 17.78
N PHE A 308 -0.34 -19.06 17.69
CA PHE A 308 0.88 -18.43 18.24
C PHE A 308 0.49 -17.46 19.35
N GLN A 309 1.31 -17.37 20.40
CA GLN A 309 1.17 -16.32 21.41
C GLN A 309 1.71 -15.01 20.83
N LEU A 310 0.82 -14.15 20.40
CA LEU A 310 1.14 -12.91 19.71
C LEU A 310 1.00 -11.69 20.64
N ARG A 311 1.83 -10.70 20.38
CA ARG A 311 1.73 -9.35 20.95
C ARG A 311 2.10 -8.34 19.88
N ALA A 312 1.50 -7.14 19.93
CA ALA A 312 1.88 -6.02 19.11
C ALA A 312 2.52 -4.92 19.99
N VAL A 313 3.60 -4.30 19.49
CA VAL A 313 4.26 -3.15 20.12
C VAL A 313 4.61 -2.11 19.04
N GLU A 314 4.72 -0.85 19.46
CA GLU A 314 5.16 0.22 18.58
C GLU A 314 6.57 -0.05 18.02
N PRO A 315 6.90 0.44 16.81
CA PRO A 315 8.29 0.47 16.36
C PRO A 315 9.13 1.33 17.31
N ALA A 316 10.39 0.92 17.52
CA ALA A 316 11.32 1.72 18.32
C ALA A 316 11.56 3.06 17.62
N MET A 317 11.48 4.17 18.37
CA MET A 317 11.77 5.50 17.82
C MET A 317 12.15 6.48 18.92
N ASP A 318 12.87 7.52 18.54
CA ASP A 318 13.22 8.62 19.42
C ASP A 318 12.31 9.83 19.13
N GLY A 319 11.92 10.57 20.16
CA GLY A 319 11.19 11.84 20.03
C GLY A 319 9.72 11.71 19.68
N PHE A 320 9.33 12.08 18.44
CA PHE A 320 7.91 12.14 18.06
C PHE A 320 7.33 10.76 17.77
N VAL A 321 6.38 10.33 18.58
CA VAL A 321 5.70 9.03 18.42
C VAL A 321 4.78 9.09 17.19
N ASN A 322 4.93 8.13 16.29
CA ASN A 322 4.14 8.02 15.07
C ASN A 322 4.08 6.57 14.57
N THR A 323 3.01 6.22 13.92
CA THR A 323 2.88 4.94 13.21
C THR A 323 2.48 5.18 11.76
N ASP A 324 2.95 4.31 10.88
CA ASP A 324 2.57 4.37 9.47
C ASP A 324 1.13 3.88 9.31
N MET A 325 0.27 4.76 8.81
CA MET A 325 -1.15 4.47 8.60
C MET A 325 -1.46 4.37 7.11
N GLY A 326 -2.23 3.37 6.76
CA GLY A 326 -2.69 3.17 5.39
C GLY A 326 -3.94 2.29 5.34
N GLY A 327 -4.38 1.99 4.14
CA GLY A 327 -5.50 1.10 3.88
C GLY A 327 -5.60 0.74 2.41
N GLY A 328 -6.37 -0.29 2.08
CA GLY A 328 -6.74 -0.58 0.70
C GLY A 328 -7.80 0.41 0.24
N ALA A 329 -7.53 1.18 -0.80
CA ALA A 329 -8.51 2.04 -1.44
C ALA A 329 -9.40 1.24 -2.38
N VAL A 330 -10.70 1.50 -2.38
CA VAL A 330 -11.61 1.02 -3.43
C VAL A 330 -12.09 2.22 -4.22
N SER A 331 -11.98 2.13 -5.53
CA SER A 331 -12.36 3.19 -6.46
C SER A 331 -13.25 2.67 -7.57
N VAL A 332 -14.01 3.57 -8.20
CA VAL A 332 -14.92 3.28 -9.30
C VAL A 332 -14.31 3.77 -10.60
N TYR A 333 -14.39 2.96 -11.64
CA TYR A 333 -13.97 3.31 -12.98
C TYR A 333 -14.89 4.38 -13.59
N ALA A 334 -14.33 5.48 -14.07
CA ALA A 334 -15.10 6.62 -14.55
C ALA A 334 -15.99 6.33 -15.79
N HIS A 335 -15.61 5.33 -16.60
CA HIS A 335 -16.36 4.91 -17.78
C HIS A 335 -17.14 3.61 -17.57
N SER A 336 -17.41 3.21 -16.32
CA SER A 336 -18.26 2.07 -15.99
C SER A 336 -19.65 2.27 -16.61
N LYS A 337 -20.18 1.24 -17.25
CA LYS A 337 -21.56 1.20 -17.76
C LYS A 337 -22.60 1.07 -16.65
N HIS A 338 -22.14 0.74 -15.44
CA HIS A 338 -22.96 0.50 -14.25
C HIS A 338 -22.54 1.39 -13.09
N LEU A 339 -22.33 2.68 -13.37
CA LEU A 339 -21.73 3.64 -12.46
C LEU A 339 -22.46 3.71 -11.11
N GLU A 340 -23.79 3.78 -11.13
CA GLU A 340 -24.60 3.84 -9.90
C GLU A 340 -24.42 2.57 -9.03
N ALA A 341 -24.43 1.39 -9.65
CA ALA A 341 -24.22 0.14 -8.95
C ALA A 341 -22.80 0.05 -8.35
N SER A 342 -21.81 0.57 -9.07
CA SER A 342 -20.40 0.60 -8.63
C SER A 342 -20.20 1.58 -7.47
N ILE A 343 -20.81 2.77 -7.52
CA ILE A 343 -20.79 3.74 -6.42
C ILE A 343 -21.48 3.17 -5.17
N ARG A 344 -22.54 2.38 -5.35
CA ARG A 344 -23.25 1.72 -4.25
C ARG A 344 -22.36 0.70 -3.51
N PHE A 345 -21.36 0.10 -4.20
CA PHE A 345 -20.36 -0.71 -3.51
C PHE A 345 -19.51 0.12 -2.54
N LEU A 346 -19.19 1.36 -2.85
CA LEU A 346 -18.48 2.24 -1.91
C LEU A 346 -19.35 2.55 -0.68
N GLN A 347 -20.66 2.78 -0.87
CA GLN A 347 -21.60 2.95 0.24
C GLN A 347 -21.65 1.70 1.13
N PHE A 348 -21.65 0.49 0.54
CA PHE A 348 -21.64 -0.76 1.29
C PHE A 348 -20.45 -0.85 2.25
N LEU A 349 -19.29 -0.30 1.89
CA LEU A 349 -18.10 -0.33 2.76
C LEU A 349 -18.31 0.41 4.10
N THR A 350 -19.32 1.25 4.23
CA THR A 350 -19.69 1.89 5.50
C THR A 350 -20.73 1.10 6.30
N SER A 351 -21.32 0.06 5.70
CA SER A 351 -22.42 -0.71 6.30
C SER A 351 -21.96 -1.59 7.47
N PRO A 352 -22.88 -1.95 8.38
CA PRO A 352 -22.62 -2.95 9.40
C PRO A 352 -22.20 -4.31 8.82
N HIS A 353 -22.79 -4.71 7.70
CA HIS A 353 -22.49 -5.99 7.04
C HIS A 353 -21.01 -6.09 6.66
N PHE A 354 -20.45 -5.03 6.08
CA PHE A 354 -19.05 -5.00 5.70
C PHE A 354 -18.12 -4.87 6.90
N ASN A 355 -18.38 -3.91 7.78
CA ASN A 355 -17.48 -3.62 8.91
C ASN A 355 -17.39 -4.79 9.91
N ASN A 356 -18.52 -5.46 10.22
CA ASN A 356 -18.51 -6.67 11.05
C ASN A 356 -17.80 -7.83 10.36
N LEU A 357 -17.88 -7.94 9.02
CA LEU A 357 -17.10 -8.93 8.29
C LEU A 357 -15.60 -8.66 8.43
N ILE A 358 -15.13 -7.42 8.22
CA ILE A 358 -13.73 -7.05 8.37
C ILE A 358 -13.23 -7.32 9.80
N ALA A 359 -14.03 -6.97 10.81
CA ALA A 359 -13.72 -7.27 12.21
C ALA A 359 -13.46 -8.77 12.44
N ARG A 360 -14.34 -9.63 11.91
CA ARG A 360 -14.27 -11.08 12.08
C ARG A 360 -13.11 -11.74 11.34
N ILE A 361 -12.85 -11.34 10.09
CA ILE A 361 -11.76 -11.91 9.29
C ILE A 361 -10.40 -11.32 9.60
N ALA A 362 -10.36 -10.22 10.35
CA ALA A 362 -9.15 -9.45 10.73
C ALA A 362 -8.31 -8.98 9.52
N ASP A 363 -8.96 -8.59 8.41
CA ASP A 363 -8.30 -7.95 7.26
C ASP A 363 -8.00 -6.46 7.57
N GLY A 364 -7.25 -6.22 8.65
CA GLY A 364 -6.98 -4.90 9.19
C GLY A 364 -8.12 -4.38 10.10
N LEU A 365 -8.11 -3.06 10.33
CA LEU A 365 -9.17 -2.38 11.05
C LEU A 365 -10.38 -2.17 10.14
N PRO A 366 -11.61 -2.32 10.66
CA PRO A 366 -12.81 -1.85 9.95
C PRO A 366 -12.65 -0.39 9.51
N PRO A 367 -13.03 -0.01 8.28
CA PRO A 367 -12.86 1.35 7.80
C PRO A 367 -13.65 2.39 8.60
N VAL A 368 -14.72 1.98 9.29
CA VAL A 368 -15.51 2.84 10.19
C VAL A 368 -15.08 2.56 11.63
N PRO A 369 -14.46 3.53 12.36
CA PRO A 369 -13.76 3.30 13.63
C PRO A 369 -14.59 2.64 14.74
N LYS A 370 -15.90 2.95 14.84
CA LYS A 370 -16.79 2.38 15.87
C LYS A 370 -16.82 0.84 15.89
N TYR A 371 -16.55 0.19 14.73
CA TYR A 371 -16.54 -1.27 14.65
C TYR A 371 -15.20 -1.87 15.12
N ALA A 372 -14.13 -1.07 15.21
CA ALA A 372 -12.88 -1.45 15.84
C ALA A 372 -12.95 -1.40 17.38
N GLU A 373 -14.04 -0.91 17.96
CA GLU A 373 -14.29 -0.84 19.40
C GLU A 373 -15.21 -1.98 19.91
N THR A 374 -15.68 -2.85 19.00
CA THR A 374 -16.57 -3.96 19.37
C THR A 374 -15.82 -5.09 20.08
N GLU A 375 -16.54 -5.82 20.96
CA GLU A 375 -15.95 -6.98 21.66
C GLU A 375 -15.52 -8.08 20.67
N GLU A 376 -16.28 -8.27 19.58
CA GLU A 376 -15.94 -9.23 18.51
C GLU A 376 -14.59 -8.91 17.86
N PHE A 377 -14.27 -7.62 17.67
CA PHE A 377 -13.01 -7.18 17.12
C PHE A 377 -11.87 -7.25 18.15
N LEU A 378 -12.11 -6.73 19.36
CA LEU A 378 -11.07 -6.60 20.40
C LEU A 378 -10.69 -7.95 21.03
N ARG A 379 -11.66 -8.87 21.13
CA ARG A 379 -11.49 -10.18 21.79
C ARG A 379 -12.21 -11.28 21.02
N PRO A 380 -11.75 -11.61 19.80
CA PRO A 380 -12.37 -12.66 19.02
C PRO A 380 -12.37 -13.98 19.79
N ALA A 381 -13.55 -14.55 20.02
CA ALA A 381 -13.71 -15.77 20.82
C ALA A 381 -12.95 -16.97 20.26
N ALA A 382 -12.83 -17.05 18.93
CA ALA A 382 -12.11 -18.12 18.25
C ALA A 382 -10.57 -17.98 18.34
N HIS A 383 -10.04 -16.82 18.76
CA HIS A 383 -8.62 -16.51 18.75
C HIS A 383 -8.14 -15.85 20.07
N PRO A 384 -8.25 -16.53 21.22
CA PRO A 384 -7.87 -15.95 22.52
C PRO A 384 -6.36 -15.62 22.62
N ASN A 385 -5.53 -16.29 21.84
CA ASN A 385 -4.08 -16.05 21.75
C ASN A 385 -3.72 -14.68 21.13
N GLU A 386 -4.66 -13.99 20.53
CA GLU A 386 -4.47 -12.66 19.90
C GLU A 386 -5.02 -11.53 20.80
N TRP A 387 -5.67 -11.82 21.90
CA TRP A 387 -6.30 -10.81 22.73
C TRP A 387 -5.30 -9.75 23.19
N GLY A 388 -5.73 -8.51 23.12
CA GLY A 388 -4.92 -7.34 23.39
C GLY A 388 -4.22 -6.74 22.16
N THR A 389 -3.98 -7.52 21.10
CA THR A 389 -3.31 -6.98 19.88
C THR A 389 -4.21 -6.01 19.12
N ALA A 390 -5.48 -6.38 18.89
CA ALA A 390 -6.44 -5.54 18.17
C ALA A 390 -6.64 -4.16 18.83
N ALA A 391 -6.68 -4.12 20.16
CA ALA A 391 -6.79 -2.87 20.91
C ALA A 391 -5.59 -1.93 20.67
N VAL A 392 -4.38 -2.47 20.58
CA VAL A 392 -3.18 -1.67 20.27
C VAL A 392 -3.27 -1.07 18.88
N PHE A 393 -3.62 -1.89 17.86
CA PHE A 393 -3.78 -1.40 16.49
C PHE A 393 -4.86 -0.32 16.37
N ALA A 394 -5.99 -0.48 17.04
CA ALA A 394 -7.08 0.50 17.03
C ALA A 394 -6.67 1.81 17.70
N GLU A 395 -5.98 1.75 18.83
CA GLU A 395 -5.50 2.94 19.56
C GLU A 395 -4.44 3.69 18.77
N GLU A 396 -3.47 2.98 18.22
CA GLU A 396 -2.41 3.61 17.43
C GLU A 396 -2.95 4.25 16.13
N ALA A 397 -3.92 3.61 15.48
CA ALA A 397 -4.58 4.20 14.31
C ALA A 397 -5.31 5.51 14.65
N ARG A 398 -5.84 5.63 15.87
CA ARG A 398 -6.58 6.81 16.34
C ARG A 398 -5.67 7.93 16.81
N THR A 399 -4.52 7.61 17.41
CA THR A 399 -3.68 8.56 18.15
C THR A 399 -2.38 8.93 17.47
N THR A 400 -1.70 7.97 16.85
CA THR A 400 -0.35 8.12 16.27
C THR A 400 -0.29 7.88 14.78
N GLY A 401 -1.39 7.40 14.18
CA GLY A 401 -1.47 7.07 12.76
C GLY A 401 -1.26 8.29 11.86
N ILE A 402 -0.27 8.21 10.97
CA ILE A 402 0.04 9.24 9.97
C ILE A 402 0.21 8.55 8.63
N THR A 403 -0.51 9.01 7.62
CA THR A 403 -0.34 8.50 6.27
C THR A 403 1.02 8.88 5.70
N MET A 404 1.41 8.17 4.67
CA MET A 404 2.67 8.36 3.98
C MET A 404 2.78 9.75 3.36
N SER A 405 3.98 10.35 3.47
CA SER A 405 4.29 11.59 2.78
C SER A 405 4.33 11.39 1.27
N LYS A 406 3.54 12.16 0.53
CA LYS A 406 3.44 12.08 -0.93
C LYS A 406 3.69 13.44 -1.56
N SER A 407 4.40 13.46 -2.68
CA SER A 407 4.58 14.67 -3.48
C SER A 407 3.89 14.52 -4.83
N PRO A 408 3.11 15.50 -5.30
CA PRO A 408 2.54 15.45 -6.65
C PRO A 408 3.61 15.61 -7.74
N PHE A 409 4.83 16.01 -7.36
CA PHE A 409 5.93 16.32 -8.30
C PHE A 409 6.89 15.16 -8.53
N VAL A 410 6.74 14.04 -7.82
CA VAL A 410 7.51 12.81 -8.02
C VAL A 410 6.66 11.59 -7.66
N LEU A 411 6.75 10.53 -8.48
CA LEU A 411 6.00 9.31 -8.21
C LEU A 411 6.57 8.58 -6.98
N GLN A 412 5.69 8.08 -6.14
CA GLN A 412 6.07 7.32 -4.94
C GLN A 412 6.93 6.08 -5.27
N SER A 413 6.68 5.43 -6.40
CA SER A 413 7.49 4.31 -6.89
C SER A 413 8.95 4.70 -7.17
N ILE A 414 9.20 5.95 -7.59
CA ILE A 414 10.55 6.48 -7.78
C ILE A 414 11.23 6.69 -6.44
N LEU A 415 10.54 7.28 -5.45
CA LEU A 415 11.05 7.41 -4.09
C LEU A 415 11.51 6.06 -3.53
N TYR A 416 10.63 5.04 -3.56
CA TYR A 416 10.96 3.72 -3.04
C TYR A 416 12.12 3.06 -3.77
N ARG A 417 12.18 3.17 -5.09
CA ARG A 417 13.28 2.64 -5.89
C ARG A 417 14.61 3.28 -5.52
N VAL A 418 14.66 4.61 -5.48
CA VAL A 418 15.87 5.38 -5.14
C VAL A 418 16.32 5.08 -3.71
N GLU A 419 15.40 5.09 -2.76
CA GLU A 419 15.70 4.81 -1.35
C GLU A 419 16.20 3.36 -1.16
N LYS A 420 15.57 2.39 -1.83
CA LYS A 420 16.00 0.99 -1.80
C LYS A 420 17.39 0.82 -2.38
N GLU A 421 17.61 1.27 -3.62
CA GLU A 421 18.89 1.14 -4.34
C GLU A 421 20.06 1.74 -3.54
N LEU A 422 19.89 2.95 -3.03
CA LEU A 422 20.96 3.65 -2.34
C LEU A 422 21.20 3.07 -0.93
N THR A 423 20.16 2.62 -0.24
CA THR A 423 20.32 1.90 1.03
C THR A 423 21.08 0.58 0.82
N GLU A 424 20.75 -0.20 -0.20
CA GLU A 424 21.46 -1.44 -0.53
C GLU A 424 22.93 -1.18 -0.92
N THR A 425 23.20 -0.12 -1.67
CA THR A 425 24.56 0.30 -2.03
C THR A 425 25.36 0.67 -0.79
N MET A 426 24.75 1.37 0.16
CA MET A 426 25.37 1.73 1.43
C MET A 426 25.61 0.49 2.31
N VAL A 427 24.62 -0.39 2.47
CA VAL A 427 24.75 -1.62 3.26
C VAL A 427 25.86 -2.52 2.71
N SER A 428 26.03 -2.60 1.37
CA SER A 428 27.13 -3.33 0.74
C SER A 428 28.53 -2.68 0.89
N GLY A 429 28.61 -1.54 1.58
CA GLY A 429 29.87 -0.83 1.84
C GLY A 429 30.44 -0.05 0.65
N ARG A 430 29.68 0.11 -0.44
CA ARG A 430 30.11 0.87 -1.65
C ARG A 430 29.95 2.37 -1.54
N MET A 431 29.23 2.85 -0.52
CA MET A 431 29.08 4.27 -0.18
C MET A 431 28.81 4.43 1.32
N THR A 432 29.10 5.60 1.84
CA THR A 432 28.78 5.98 3.22
C THR A 432 27.32 6.37 3.35
N ALA A 433 26.81 6.43 4.58
CA ALA A 433 25.44 6.90 4.85
C ALA A 433 25.24 8.37 4.42
N ALA A 434 26.26 9.22 4.58
CA ALA A 434 26.21 10.60 4.15
C ALA A 434 26.12 10.74 2.62
N GLU A 435 26.90 9.93 1.88
CA GLU A 435 26.81 9.89 0.41
C GLU A 435 25.46 9.34 -0.05
N ALA A 436 24.92 8.31 0.62
CA ALA A 436 23.62 7.76 0.30
C ALA A 436 22.50 8.78 0.53
N ALA A 437 22.48 9.44 1.69
CA ALA A 437 21.50 10.49 1.99
C ALA A 437 21.56 11.64 0.97
N LYS A 438 22.77 12.15 0.68
CA LYS A 438 22.96 13.18 -0.34
C LYS A 438 22.44 12.73 -1.70
N ALA A 439 22.80 11.52 -2.15
CA ALA A 439 22.36 10.99 -3.43
C ALA A 439 20.85 10.77 -3.50
N MET A 440 20.17 10.39 -2.39
CA MET A 440 18.71 10.33 -2.30
C MET A 440 18.08 11.70 -2.56
N GLY A 441 18.53 12.73 -1.84
CA GLY A 441 18.07 14.10 -2.01
C GLY A 441 18.30 14.63 -3.42
N ASP A 442 19.52 14.49 -3.95
CA ASP A 442 19.88 14.97 -5.28
C ASP A 442 19.04 14.32 -6.39
N ARG A 443 18.94 12.97 -6.39
CA ARG A 443 18.18 12.23 -7.40
C ARG A 443 16.70 12.56 -7.36
N LEU A 444 16.09 12.60 -6.17
CA LEU A 444 14.65 12.87 -6.05
C LEU A 444 14.31 14.32 -6.38
N ASN A 445 15.15 15.27 -6.02
CA ASN A 445 14.97 16.67 -6.41
C ASN A 445 15.18 16.88 -7.92
N ALA A 446 16.09 16.13 -8.56
CA ALA A 446 16.23 16.13 -10.02
C ALA A 446 14.98 15.56 -10.72
N GLU A 447 14.40 14.49 -10.20
CA GLU A 447 13.13 13.91 -10.72
C GLU A 447 11.96 14.90 -10.58
N ILE A 448 11.88 15.64 -9.46
CA ILE A 448 10.91 16.71 -9.27
C ILE A 448 11.07 17.76 -10.38
N GLN A 449 12.31 18.26 -10.62
CA GLN A 449 12.58 19.25 -11.65
C GLN A 449 12.22 18.73 -13.05
N LEU A 450 12.67 17.51 -13.39
CA LEU A 450 12.37 16.89 -14.67
C LEU A 450 10.87 16.86 -14.94
N ARG A 451 10.08 16.45 -13.96
CA ARG A 451 8.63 16.32 -14.12
C ARG A 451 7.91 17.65 -14.26
N ILE A 452 8.29 18.65 -13.48
CA ILE A 452 7.68 19.99 -13.60
C ILE A 452 8.12 20.73 -14.87
N ASP A 453 9.29 20.41 -15.45
CA ASP A 453 9.75 20.98 -16.72
C ASP A 453 8.92 20.46 -17.91
N HIS A 454 8.35 19.26 -17.80
CA HIS A 454 7.54 18.64 -18.87
C HIS A 454 6.03 18.82 -18.70
N ASP A 455 5.57 19.39 -17.58
CA ASP A 455 4.14 19.61 -17.32
C ASP A 455 3.87 21.04 -16.81
N PRO A 456 3.34 21.94 -17.69
CA PRO A 456 3.06 23.33 -17.31
C PRO A 456 2.04 23.47 -16.16
N ALA A 457 1.12 22.53 -16.00
CA ALA A 457 0.14 22.57 -14.90
C ALA A 457 0.82 22.23 -13.58
N LEU A 458 1.67 21.20 -13.56
CA LEU A 458 2.49 20.89 -12.40
C LEU A 458 3.48 21.99 -12.07
N ARG A 459 4.10 22.64 -13.06
CA ARG A 459 4.98 23.80 -12.86
C ARG A 459 4.23 24.91 -12.13
N LYS A 460 3.03 25.29 -12.59
CA LYS A 460 2.22 26.32 -11.94
C LYS A 460 1.91 25.97 -10.48
N LEU A 461 1.52 24.72 -10.22
CA LEU A 461 1.24 24.24 -8.86
C LEU A 461 2.51 24.28 -7.99
N TYR A 462 3.66 23.87 -8.55
CA TYR A 462 4.95 23.90 -7.88
C TYR A 462 5.35 25.32 -7.46
N ASP A 463 5.25 26.29 -8.36
CA ASP A 463 5.61 27.69 -8.09
C ASP A 463 4.71 28.29 -6.99
N GLN A 464 3.41 27.97 -7.00
CA GLN A 464 2.49 28.36 -5.94
C GLN A 464 2.90 27.77 -4.58
N ARG A 465 3.22 26.46 -4.53
CA ARG A 465 3.63 25.79 -3.30
C ARG A 465 4.99 26.26 -2.80
N VAL A 466 5.94 26.56 -3.69
CA VAL A 466 7.24 27.16 -3.32
C VAL A 466 7.05 28.54 -2.70
N ALA A 467 6.11 29.36 -3.22
CA ALA A 467 5.80 30.66 -2.63
C ALA A 467 5.22 30.51 -1.21
N ILE A 468 4.37 29.48 -0.99
CA ILE A 468 3.86 29.16 0.34
C ILE A 468 4.99 28.67 1.25
N GLN A 469 5.90 27.80 0.76
CA GLN A 469 7.02 27.31 1.54
C GLN A 469 7.87 28.45 2.09
N ARG A 470 8.20 29.45 1.24
CA ARG A 470 8.94 30.63 1.68
C ARG A 470 8.23 31.40 2.82
N GLN A 471 6.92 31.43 2.79
CA GLN A 471 6.13 32.06 3.88
C GLN A 471 6.18 31.21 5.16
N ILE A 472 6.10 29.88 5.04
CA ILE A 472 6.27 28.95 6.17
C ILE A 472 7.64 29.19 6.81
N ASP A 473 8.72 29.19 5.99
CA ASP A 473 10.09 29.37 6.44
C ASP A 473 10.28 30.70 7.18
N ALA A 474 9.74 31.80 6.61
CA ALA A 474 9.79 33.11 7.22
C ALA A 474 9.04 33.19 8.55
N ARG A 475 7.87 32.56 8.66
CA ARG A 475 7.11 32.48 9.91
C ARG A 475 7.85 31.67 10.98
N ARG A 476 8.39 30.50 10.58
CA ARG A 476 9.17 29.64 11.46
C ARG A 476 10.40 30.35 12.00
N ALA A 477 11.14 31.06 11.14
CA ALA A 477 12.30 31.85 11.54
C ALA A 477 11.94 32.98 12.52
N ALA A 478 10.71 33.54 12.40
CA ALA A 478 10.18 34.57 13.29
C ALA A 478 9.47 34.02 14.56
N GLY A 479 9.48 32.70 14.79
CA GLY A 479 8.79 32.04 15.89
C GLY A 479 7.24 32.19 15.84
N LYS A 480 6.69 32.44 14.64
CA LYS A 480 5.25 32.63 14.44
C LYS A 480 4.56 31.33 14.02
N PRO A 481 3.32 31.10 14.46
CA PRO A 481 2.57 29.93 14.05
C PRO A 481 2.25 29.95 12.55
N VAL A 482 2.07 28.77 11.96
CA VAL A 482 1.82 28.54 10.53
C VAL A 482 0.36 28.14 10.32
N PRO A 483 -0.34 28.67 9.29
CA PRO A 483 -1.67 28.20 8.92
C PRO A 483 -1.66 26.71 8.53
N ALA A 484 -2.52 25.89 9.10
CA ALA A 484 -2.63 24.46 8.79
C ALA A 484 -2.87 24.20 7.29
N ALA A 485 -3.65 25.06 6.63
CA ALA A 485 -3.96 24.96 5.20
C ALA A 485 -2.74 25.15 4.27
N TRP A 486 -1.61 25.63 4.77
CA TRP A 486 -0.37 25.79 4.00
C TRP A 486 0.47 24.50 3.95
N ILE A 487 0.20 23.56 4.87
CA ILE A 487 0.95 22.32 5.03
C ILE A 487 0.26 21.22 4.22
N ASN A 488 0.96 20.65 3.26
CA ASN A 488 0.47 19.56 2.42
C ASN A 488 0.96 18.18 2.88
N ASP A 489 2.06 18.15 3.62
CA ASP A 489 2.62 16.92 4.15
C ASP A 489 1.92 16.49 5.45
N PRO A 490 1.35 15.26 5.53
CA PRO A 490 0.58 14.82 6.69
C PRO A 490 1.40 14.76 7.98
N PHE A 491 2.68 14.38 7.87
CA PHE A 491 3.57 14.33 9.03
C PHE A 491 3.83 15.74 9.57
N HIS A 492 4.19 16.70 8.73
CA HIS A 492 4.43 18.07 9.20
C HIS A 492 3.19 18.68 9.84
N LEU A 493 1.99 18.38 9.30
CA LEU A 493 0.75 18.85 9.90
C LEU A 493 0.54 18.28 11.32
N ALA A 494 0.77 16.97 11.50
CA ALA A 494 0.67 16.31 12.81
C ALA A 494 1.77 16.80 13.77
N TYR A 495 2.99 16.89 13.29
CA TYR A 495 4.15 17.35 14.06
C TYR A 495 3.98 18.79 14.54
N TYR A 496 3.54 19.69 13.67
CA TYR A 496 3.29 21.10 14.02
C TYR A 496 2.14 21.24 15.02
N ARG A 497 1.09 20.43 14.86
CA ARG A 497 -0.02 20.40 15.83
C ARG A 497 0.46 19.99 17.22
N ALA A 498 1.25 18.93 17.31
CA ALA A 498 1.79 18.42 18.57
C ALA A 498 2.71 19.43 19.28
N HIS A 499 3.42 20.27 18.51
CA HIS A 499 4.34 21.28 19.05
C HIS A 499 3.67 22.66 19.24
N GLY A 500 2.37 22.81 18.93
CA GLY A 500 1.68 24.08 19.05
C GLY A 500 2.14 25.16 18.05
N TRP A 501 2.67 24.74 16.90
CA TRP A 501 3.19 25.63 15.86
C TRP A 501 2.16 26.00 14.78
N LEU A 502 0.93 25.52 14.91
CA LEU A 502 -0.18 25.90 14.04
C LEU A 502 -0.90 27.13 14.58
N GLU A 503 -1.44 27.94 13.66
CA GLU A 503 -2.40 28.97 14.03
C GLU A 503 -3.63 28.33 14.69
N LYS A 504 -4.18 29.01 15.71
CA LYS A 504 -5.43 28.55 16.32
C LYS A 504 -6.53 28.69 15.28
N GLU A 505 -7.24 27.60 15.02
CA GLU A 505 -8.43 27.64 14.17
C GLU A 505 -9.41 28.64 14.80
N ALA A 506 -9.89 29.59 13.99
CA ALA A 506 -11.00 30.44 14.42
C ALA A 506 -12.17 29.49 14.76
N LYS A 507 -12.70 29.56 15.98
CA LYS A 507 -13.90 28.79 16.32
C LYS A 507 -14.99 29.20 15.33
N PRO A 508 -15.70 28.22 14.70
CA PRO A 508 -16.79 28.50 13.79
C PRO A 508 -17.93 29.29 14.45
#